data_a320832a787e6d8b70c79703c11f622a
#
_entry.id   a320832a787e6d8b70c79703c11f622a
#
_cell.length_a   1.000
_cell.length_b   1.000
_cell.length_c   1.000
_cell.angle_alpha   90.00
_cell.angle_beta   90.00
_cell.angle_gamma   90.00
#
_symmetry.space_group_name_H-M   'P 1'
#
loop_
_entity.id
_entity.type
_entity.pdbx_description
1 polymer ?
#
loop_
_entity_poly.entity_id
_entity_poly.type
_entity_poly.pdbx_seq_one_letter_code
_entity_poly.pdbx_strand_id
1 'polypeptide(L)'
;MSVTSRYREAWEGFWREASAEPGAVMWDAEPAVTVGPHLALFEPHLADPALPLVDLGCGNGTQTRFLADRFPRVMGADLSAAALDHARRADPAGQASYRQLDAAEKSAAQALHAEFGDTNVYMRGVLHQCEPDDRQPLVDGIATLVGDRGRAFLVELSGAAKAVLLGLASGPAGPPPKLAPVFRHGLAPGEVSDEAVPEYLRSAGLTVLASGELPLVTTEFHSDGTRIELPSRWLVAGRTA
;
A
#
# COMPACT_ATOMS: atom_id res chain seq x y z
N MET A 1 -15.23 14.07 -15.38
CA MET A 1 -14.58 12.87 -14.82
C MET A 1 -14.28 13.16 -13.37
N SER A 2 -14.60 12.24 -12.47
CA SER A 2 -14.22 12.39 -11.06
C SER A 2 -12.70 12.30 -10.93
N VAL A 3 -12.13 12.89 -9.88
CA VAL A 3 -10.69 12.89 -9.62
C VAL A 3 -10.17 11.46 -9.46
N THR A 4 -10.92 10.60 -8.77
CA THR A 4 -10.65 9.16 -8.62
C THR A 4 -10.51 8.42 -9.96
N SER A 5 -11.27 8.83 -11.01
CA SER A 5 -11.18 8.18 -12.33
C SER A 5 -9.85 8.46 -13.03
N ARG A 6 -9.29 9.68 -12.89
CA ARG A 6 -8.00 10.05 -13.49
C ARG A 6 -6.84 9.27 -12.87
N TYR A 7 -6.84 9.13 -11.53
CA TYR A 7 -5.82 8.35 -10.83
C TYR A 7 -5.87 6.87 -11.17
N ARG A 8 -7.09 6.32 -11.25
CA ARG A 8 -7.30 4.94 -11.70
C ARG A 8 -6.76 4.70 -13.10
N GLU A 9 -7.05 5.61 -14.05
CA GLU A 9 -6.55 5.51 -15.42
C GLU A 9 -5.02 5.62 -15.50
N ALA A 10 -4.42 6.49 -14.69
CA ALA A 10 -2.97 6.66 -14.62
C ALA A 10 -2.28 5.38 -14.10
N TRP A 11 -2.78 4.80 -13.01
CA TRP A 11 -2.26 3.53 -12.48
C TRP A 11 -2.51 2.35 -13.43
N GLU A 12 -3.68 2.29 -14.06
CA GLU A 12 -3.99 1.28 -15.05
C GLU A 12 -3.03 1.37 -16.26
N GLY A 13 -2.75 2.58 -16.74
CA GLY A 13 -1.77 2.83 -17.80
C GLY A 13 -0.36 2.40 -17.39
N PHE A 14 0.08 2.79 -16.21
CA PHE A 14 1.38 2.40 -15.66
C PHE A 14 1.54 0.88 -15.60
N TRP A 15 0.58 0.17 -15.01
CA TRP A 15 0.66 -1.29 -14.85
C TRP A 15 0.55 -2.06 -16.18
N ARG A 16 -0.12 -1.51 -17.20
CA ARG A 16 -0.10 -2.10 -18.55
C ARG A 16 1.27 -2.07 -19.20
N GLU A 17 2.08 -1.05 -18.92
CA GLU A 17 3.42 -0.88 -19.46
C GLU A 17 4.50 -1.50 -18.57
N ALA A 18 4.21 -1.75 -17.30
CA ALA A 18 5.17 -2.28 -16.35
C ALA A 18 5.64 -3.68 -16.76
N SER A 19 6.95 -3.93 -16.59
CA SER A 19 7.50 -5.26 -16.78
C SER A 19 6.98 -6.22 -15.71
N ALA A 20 6.78 -7.48 -16.10
CA ALA A 20 6.44 -8.55 -15.17
C ALA A 20 7.64 -9.11 -14.38
N GLU A 21 8.85 -8.65 -14.70
CA GLU A 21 10.07 -9.11 -14.01
C GLU A 21 10.08 -8.66 -12.56
N PRO A 22 10.49 -9.53 -11.62
CA PRO A 22 10.63 -9.16 -10.21
C PRO A 22 11.52 -7.93 -10.03
N GLY A 23 11.10 -7.00 -9.20
CA GLY A 23 11.85 -5.78 -8.91
C GLY A 23 11.90 -4.76 -10.05
N ALA A 24 11.14 -4.94 -11.13
CA ALA A 24 11.08 -3.95 -12.23
C ALA A 24 10.44 -2.62 -11.81
N VAL A 25 9.62 -2.63 -10.77
CA VAL A 25 8.97 -1.45 -10.21
C VAL A 25 9.76 -0.95 -9.00
N MET A 26 9.93 0.37 -8.87
CA MET A 26 10.79 0.96 -7.84
C MET A 26 10.46 0.51 -6.40
N TRP A 27 9.18 0.38 -6.08
CA TRP A 27 8.72 -0.01 -4.74
C TRP A 27 8.53 -1.52 -4.56
N ASP A 28 8.87 -2.33 -5.56
CA ASP A 28 8.69 -3.79 -5.54
C ASP A 28 9.97 -4.52 -5.11
N ALA A 29 10.49 -4.11 -3.95
CA ALA A 29 11.63 -4.80 -3.34
C ALA A 29 11.21 -6.13 -2.71
N GLU A 30 12.20 -6.99 -2.46
CA GLU A 30 12.01 -8.34 -1.94
C GLU A 30 11.24 -8.32 -0.60
N PRO A 31 10.30 -9.28 -0.39
CA PRO A 31 9.52 -9.34 0.85
C PRO A 31 10.35 -9.39 2.13
N ALA A 32 11.54 -10.01 2.09
CA ALA A 32 12.43 -10.13 3.24
C ALA A 32 12.91 -8.77 3.78
N VAL A 33 13.01 -7.74 2.93
CA VAL A 33 13.43 -6.39 3.32
C VAL A 33 12.27 -5.39 3.34
N THR A 34 11.06 -5.83 3.04
CA THR A 34 9.84 -4.99 3.02
C THR A 34 8.82 -5.53 4.02
N VAL A 35 7.86 -6.37 3.58
CA VAL A 35 6.77 -6.86 4.43
C VAL A 35 7.27 -7.72 5.59
N GLY A 36 8.40 -8.41 5.48
CA GLY A 36 8.96 -9.20 6.57
C GLY A 36 9.22 -8.37 7.84
N PRO A 37 9.98 -7.27 7.79
CA PRO A 37 10.11 -6.33 8.92
C PRO A 37 8.79 -5.74 9.39
N HIS A 38 7.85 -5.46 8.48
CA HIS A 38 6.53 -4.95 8.84
C HIS A 38 5.73 -5.95 9.68
N LEU A 39 5.80 -7.24 9.36
CA LEU A 39 5.10 -8.28 10.12
C LEU A 39 5.56 -8.34 11.58
N ALA A 40 6.85 -8.18 11.85
CA ALA A 40 7.37 -8.12 13.22
C ALA A 40 6.79 -6.95 14.04
N LEU A 41 6.38 -5.87 13.35
CA LEU A 41 5.72 -4.71 13.97
C LEU A 41 4.20 -4.88 14.05
N PHE A 42 3.59 -5.64 13.15
CA PHE A 42 2.15 -5.80 13.07
C PHE A 42 1.61 -6.95 13.92
N GLU A 43 2.23 -8.13 13.83
CA GLU A 43 1.76 -9.36 14.49
C GLU A 43 1.53 -9.21 16.01
N PRO A 44 2.36 -8.49 16.80
CA PRO A 44 2.13 -8.31 18.22
C PRO A 44 0.84 -7.56 18.57
N HIS A 45 0.25 -6.85 17.61
CA HIS A 45 -0.95 -6.04 17.80
C HIS A 45 -2.23 -6.69 17.23
N LEU A 46 -2.12 -7.85 16.57
CA LEU A 46 -3.28 -8.56 16.05
C LEU A 46 -4.18 -9.01 17.21
N ALA A 47 -5.45 -8.60 17.17
CA ALA A 47 -6.44 -9.06 18.14
C ALA A 47 -6.91 -10.48 17.81
N ASP A 48 -6.96 -10.81 16.50
CA ASP A 48 -7.32 -12.12 16.00
C ASP A 48 -6.49 -12.44 14.72
N PRO A 49 -5.42 -13.23 14.84
CA PRO A 49 -4.58 -13.59 13.70
C PRO A 49 -5.27 -14.57 12.74
N ALA A 50 -6.41 -15.16 13.12
CA ALA A 50 -7.17 -16.05 12.26
C ALA A 50 -8.09 -15.31 11.28
N LEU A 51 -8.25 -13.99 11.43
CA LEU A 51 -9.01 -13.19 10.48
C LEU A 51 -8.33 -13.18 9.11
N PRO A 52 -9.11 -13.10 8.01
CA PRO A 52 -8.56 -12.85 6.69
C PRO A 52 -7.73 -11.56 6.67
N LEU A 53 -6.75 -11.49 5.78
CA LEU A 53 -5.96 -10.28 5.55
C LEU A 53 -6.22 -9.72 4.16
N VAL A 54 -6.48 -8.42 4.08
CA VAL A 54 -6.56 -7.65 2.83
C VAL A 54 -5.27 -6.84 2.66
N ASP A 55 -4.51 -7.12 1.60
CA ASP A 55 -3.38 -6.31 1.14
C ASP A 55 -3.92 -5.25 0.18
N LEU A 56 -4.09 -4.03 0.68
CA LEU A 56 -4.74 -2.93 -0.02
C LEU A 56 -3.72 -2.10 -0.80
N GLY A 57 -3.92 -1.96 -2.12
CA GLY A 57 -2.94 -1.41 -3.05
C GLY A 57 -1.83 -2.42 -3.35
N CYS A 58 -2.20 -3.68 -3.58
CA CYS A 58 -1.26 -4.80 -3.67
C CYS A 58 -0.35 -4.79 -4.92
N GLY A 59 -0.67 -3.98 -5.93
CA GLY A 59 0.09 -3.93 -7.18
C GLY A 59 0.20 -5.31 -7.85
N ASN A 60 1.43 -5.72 -8.17
CA ASN A 60 1.75 -7.02 -8.77
C ASN A 60 1.73 -8.22 -7.79
N GLY A 61 1.30 -8.00 -6.56
CA GLY A 61 1.08 -9.06 -5.58
C GLY A 61 2.34 -9.65 -4.94
N THR A 62 3.52 -9.05 -5.10
CA THR A 62 4.77 -9.58 -4.52
C THR A 62 4.67 -9.71 -3.00
N GLN A 63 4.16 -8.68 -2.31
CA GLN A 63 3.99 -8.71 -0.86
C GLN A 63 2.79 -9.59 -0.47
N THR A 64 1.72 -9.59 -1.27
CA THR A 64 0.52 -10.41 -1.04
C THR A 64 0.83 -11.90 -0.95
N ARG A 65 1.65 -12.44 -1.87
CA ARG A 65 2.07 -13.84 -1.86
C ARG A 65 2.85 -14.21 -0.60
N PHE A 66 3.74 -13.33 -0.16
CA PHE A 66 4.48 -13.54 1.08
C PHE A 66 3.56 -13.52 2.33
N LEU A 67 2.55 -12.64 2.33
CA LEU A 67 1.53 -12.60 3.38
C LEU A 67 0.69 -13.88 3.40
N ALA A 68 0.45 -14.50 2.25
CA ALA A 68 -0.31 -15.75 2.14
C ALA A 68 0.38 -16.95 2.83
N ASP A 69 1.69 -16.90 3.06
CA ASP A 69 2.42 -17.88 3.86
C ASP A 69 2.20 -17.71 5.38
N ARG A 70 1.61 -16.62 5.81
CA ARG A 70 1.47 -16.24 7.24
C ARG A 70 0.02 -16.15 7.72
N PHE A 71 -0.89 -15.77 6.85
CA PHE A 71 -2.30 -15.62 7.18
C PHE A 71 -3.14 -16.70 6.50
N PRO A 72 -4.21 -17.19 7.14
CA PRO A 72 -4.98 -18.32 6.64
C PRO A 72 -5.75 -18.02 5.35
N ARG A 73 -6.02 -16.75 5.09
CA ARG A 73 -6.72 -16.29 3.89
C ARG A 73 -6.25 -14.87 3.57
N VAL A 74 -5.64 -14.69 2.41
CA VAL A 74 -5.13 -13.39 1.94
C VAL A 74 -5.81 -12.98 0.65
N MET A 75 -6.17 -11.71 0.56
CA MET A 75 -6.67 -11.08 -0.65
C MET A 75 -5.83 -9.86 -0.98
N GLY A 76 -5.24 -9.84 -2.17
CA GLY A 76 -4.70 -8.63 -2.78
C GLY A 76 -5.81 -7.82 -3.43
N ALA A 77 -5.91 -6.54 -3.08
CA ALA A 77 -6.87 -5.61 -3.64
C ALA A 77 -6.15 -4.41 -4.27
N ASP A 78 -6.53 -4.03 -5.48
CA ASP A 78 -5.95 -2.88 -6.18
C ASP A 78 -7.00 -2.20 -7.07
N LEU A 79 -6.82 -0.93 -7.38
CA LEU A 79 -7.65 -0.17 -8.31
C LEU A 79 -7.43 -0.62 -9.77
N SER A 80 -6.21 -1.03 -10.10
CA SER A 80 -5.78 -1.40 -11.45
C SER A 80 -6.04 -2.87 -11.75
N ALA A 81 -6.84 -3.14 -12.78
CA ALA A 81 -7.02 -4.49 -13.29
C ALA A 81 -5.71 -5.05 -13.87
N ALA A 82 -4.90 -4.21 -14.53
CA ALA A 82 -3.61 -4.62 -15.07
C ALA A 82 -2.62 -5.03 -13.96
N ALA A 83 -2.59 -4.33 -12.81
CA ALA A 83 -1.82 -4.73 -11.64
C ALA A 83 -2.22 -6.14 -11.18
N LEU A 84 -3.52 -6.38 -11.03
CA LEU A 84 -4.05 -7.67 -10.60
C LEU A 84 -3.79 -8.79 -11.62
N ASP A 85 -3.71 -8.48 -12.90
CA ASP A 85 -3.32 -9.45 -13.93
C ASP A 85 -1.83 -9.83 -13.80
N HIS A 86 -0.95 -8.89 -13.42
CA HIS A 86 0.42 -9.21 -13.02
C HIS A 86 0.44 -10.11 -11.78
N ALA A 87 -0.32 -9.76 -10.75
CA ALA A 87 -0.39 -10.50 -9.50
C ALA A 87 -0.85 -11.96 -9.72
N ARG A 88 -1.93 -12.16 -10.50
CA ARG A 88 -2.45 -13.50 -10.82
C ARG A 88 -1.47 -14.33 -11.63
N ARG A 89 -0.78 -13.74 -12.62
CA ARG A 89 0.25 -14.45 -13.41
C ARG A 89 1.44 -14.88 -12.55
N ALA A 90 1.78 -14.08 -11.54
CA ALA A 90 2.88 -14.39 -10.62
C ALA A 90 2.50 -15.37 -9.50
N ASP A 91 1.21 -15.69 -9.36
CA ASP A 91 0.66 -16.63 -8.37
C ASP A 91 -0.08 -17.80 -9.03
N PRO A 92 0.61 -18.64 -9.82
CA PRO A 92 -0.03 -19.77 -10.52
C PRO A 92 -0.56 -20.84 -9.57
N ALA A 93 -0.10 -20.87 -8.33
CA ALA A 93 -0.58 -21.79 -7.29
C ALA A 93 -1.87 -21.30 -6.61
N GLY A 94 -2.26 -20.02 -6.81
CA GLY A 94 -3.44 -19.44 -6.20
C GLY A 94 -3.34 -19.35 -4.68
N GLN A 95 -2.16 -18.99 -4.17
CA GLN A 95 -1.92 -18.84 -2.73
C GLN A 95 -2.75 -17.70 -2.12
N ALA A 96 -2.99 -16.65 -2.91
CA ALA A 96 -3.85 -15.54 -2.57
C ALA A 96 -5.00 -15.38 -3.57
N SER A 97 -6.04 -14.67 -3.17
CA SER A 97 -7.08 -14.18 -4.10
C SER A 97 -6.78 -12.73 -4.50
N TYR A 98 -7.26 -12.31 -5.67
CA TYR A 98 -7.04 -10.95 -6.18
C TYR A 98 -8.33 -10.33 -6.67
N ARG A 99 -8.66 -9.13 -6.16
CA ARG A 99 -9.91 -8.43 -6.49
C ARG A 99 -9.66 -6.95 -6.79
N GLN A 100 -10.26 -6.47 -7.88
CA GLN A 100 -10.31 -5.04 -8.14
C GLN A 100 -11.23 -4.38 -7.11
N LEU A 101 -10.69 -3.41 -6.37
CA LEU A 101 -11.38 -2.73 -5.29
C LEU A 101 -10.97 -1.27 -5.25
N ASP A 102 -11.95 -0.38 -5.23
CA ASP A 102 -11.79 0.99 -4.77
C ASP A 102 -12.29 1.06 -3.32
N ALA A 103 -11.37 1.07 -2.37
CA ALA A 103 -11.75 1.10 -0.96
C ALA A 103 -12.24 2.49 -0.49
N ALA A 104 -12.03 3.55 -1.30
CA ALA A 104 -12.65 4.85 -1.08
C ALA A 104 -14.15 4.84 -1.45
N GLU A 105 -14.58 3.87 -2.25
CA GLU A 105 -15.99 3.62 -2.51
C GLU A 105 -16.65 2.87 -1.34
N LYS A 106 -17.45 3.59 -0.54
CA LYS A 106 -18.09 3.04 0.67
C LYS A 106 -18.86 1.74 0.40
N SER A 107 -19.59 1.71 -0.71
CA SER A 107 -20.39 0.53 -1.10
C SER A 107 -19.50 -0.69 -1.40
N ALA A 108 -18.34 -0.48 -2.00
CA ALA A 108 -17.40 -1.56 -2.32
C ALA A 108 -16.74 -2.13 -1.06
N ALA A 109 -16.32 -1.26 -0.13
CA ALA A 109 -15.80 -1.68 1.18
C ALA A 109 -16.86 -2.44 2.00
N GLN A 110 -18.10 -1.96 2.03
CA GLN A 110 -19.21 -2.63 2.71
C GLN A 110 -19.55 -4.00 2.11
N ALA A 111 -19.55 -4.11 0.78
CA ALA A 111 -19.79 -5.39 0.11
C ALA A 111 -18.70 -6.41 0.42
N LEU A 112 -17.44 -5.97 0.44
CA LEU A 112 -16.32 -6.84 0.81
C LEU A 112 -16.42 -7.27 2.28
N HIS A 113 -16.71 -6.35 3.20
CA HIS A 113 -16.89 -6.69 4.60
C HIS A 113 -18.09 -7.64 4.83
N ALA A 114 -19.19 -7.46 4.11
CA ALA A 114 -20.34 -8.39 4.18
C ALA A 114 -19.98 -9.81 3.75
N GLU A 115 -19.04 -9.97 2.80
CA GLU A 115 -18.58 -11.27 2.30
C GLU A 115 -17.54 -11.93 3.23
N PHE A 116 -16.60 -11.14 3.78
CA PHE A 116 -15.44 -11.65 4.51
C PHE A 116 -15.58 -11.53 6.04
N GLY A 117 -16.48 -10.68 6.52
CA GLY A 117 -16.51 -10.24 7.91
C GLY A 117 -15.35 -9.29 8.21
N ASP A 118 -15.01 -9.15 9.49
CA ASP A 118 -13.86 -8.38 9.93
C ASP A 118 -12.57 -8.95 9.34
N THR A 119 -11.65 -8.08 8.90
CA THR A 119 -10.38 -8.46 8.32
C THR A 119 -9.22 -7.73 8.99
N ASN A 120 -8.03 -8.30 8.92
CA ASN A 120 -6.81 -7.52 9.06
C ASN A 120 -6.51 -6.82 7.73
N VAL A 121 -5.96 -5.63 7.78
CA VAL A 121 -5.60 -4.84 6.59
C VAL A 121 -4.11 -4.52 6.64
N TYR A 122 -3.42 -4.78 5.56
CA TYR A 122 -2.07 -4.31 5.29
C TYR A 122 -2.12 -3.31 4.14
N MET A 123 -1.50 -2.14 4.29
CA MET A 123 -1.43 -1.11 3.25
C MET A 123 -0.06 -0.44 3.26
N ARG A 124 0.56 -0.32 2.10
CA ARG A 124 1.88 0.26 1.96
C ARG A 124 1.96 1.25 0.81
N GLY A 125 2.12 2.54 1.14
CA GLY A 125 2.39 3.57 0.15
C GLY A 125 1.21 3.90 -0.76
N VAL A 126 0.00 3.99 -0.22
CA VAL A 126 -1.23 4.23 -0.98
C VAL A 126 -1.81 5.63 -0.75
N LEU A 127 -1.86 6.12 0.51
CA LEU A 127 -2.49 7.42 0.80
C LEU A 127 -1.82 8.59 0.09
N HIS A 128 -0.49 8.59 -0.01
CA HIS A 128 0.21 9.64 -0.76
C HIS A 128 -0.01 9.56 -2.27
N GLN A 129 -0.60 8.48 -2.77
CA GLN A 129 -1.00 8.33 -4.17
C GLN A 129 -2.46 8.73 -4.40
N CYS A 130 -3.23 8.99 -3.36
CA CYS A 130 -4.61 9.44 -3.46
C CYS A 130 -4.69 10.97 -3.56
N GLU A 131 -5.70 11.46 -4.28
CA GLU A 131 -6.06 12.87 -4.19
C GLU A 131 -6.50 13.20 -2.76
N PRO A 132 -6.29 14.44 -2.30
CA PRO A 132 -6.62 14.83 -0.92
C PRO A 132 -8.03 14.46 -0.49
N ASP A 133 -9.02 14.65 -1.37
CA ASP A 133 -10.43 14.39 -1.07
C ASP A 133 -10.78 12.89 -0.97
N ASP A 134 -9.94 12.01 -1.53
CA ASP A 134 -10.16 10.56 -1.49
C ASP A 134 -9.49 9.88 -0.27
N ARG A 135 -8.62 10.59 0.46
CA ARG A 135 -7.85 10.00 1.57
C ARG A 135 -8.71 9.60 2.75
N GLN A 136 -9.61 10.48 3.21
CA GLN A 136 -10.53 10.13 4.30
C GLN A 136 -11.49 9.01 3.88
N PRO A 137 -12.14 9.06 2.70
CA PRO A 137 -12.95 7.94 2.20
C PRO A 137 -12.21 6.60 2.16
N LEU A 138 -10.94 6.59 1.75
CA LEU A 138 -10.11 5.37 1.77
C LEU A 138 -9.93 4.83 3.20
N VAL A 139 -9.61 5.72 4.16
CA VAL A 139 -9.44 5.32 5.56
C VAL A 139 -10.77 4.88 6.19
N ASP A 140 -11.89 5.48 5.81
CA ASP A 140 -13.24 5.03 6.21
C ASP A 140 -13.53 3.61 5.67
N GLY A 141 -13.07 3.33 4.44
CA GLY A 141 -13.11 2.00 3.85
C GLY A 141 -12.27 0.99 4.65
N ILE A 142 -11.05 1.37 5.03
CA ILE A 142 -10.19 0.55 5.91
C ILE A 142 -10.91 0.26 7.23
N ALA A 143 -11.50 1.28 7.87
CA ALA A 143 -12.24 1.10 9.13
C ALA A 143 -13.45 0.16 8.98
N THR A 144 -14.10 0.19 7.82
CA THR A 144 -15.18 -0.75 7.48
C THR A 144 -14.66 -2.18 7.37
N LEU A 145 -13.53 -2.41 6.69
CA LEU A 145 -12.93 -3.74 6.52
C LEU A 145 -12.41 -4.31 7.85
N VAL A 146 -11.78 -3.46 8.66
CA VAL A 146 -11.26 -3.84 9.98
C VAL A 146 -12.38 -4.28 10.93
N GLY A 147 -13.55 -3.65 10.84
CA GLY A 147 -14.68 -3.93 11.74
C GLY A 147 -14.29 -3.73 13.20
N ASP A 148 -14.77 -4.60 14.08
CA ASP A 148 -14.50 -4.50 15.52
C ASP A 148 -13.25 -5.27 15.96
N ARG A 149 -12.90 -6.36 15.27
CA ARG A 149 -11.86 -7.31 15.68
C ARG A 149 -10.55 -7.19 14.90
N GLY A 150 -10.59 -6.69 13.67
CA GLY A 150 -9.42 -6.59 12.82
C GLY A 150 -8.45 -5.49 13.27
N ARG A 151 -7.30 -5.48 12.63
CA ARG A 151 -6.26 -4.45 12.78
C ARG A 151 -5.76 -4.01 11.41
N ALA A 152 -5.46 -2.73 11.28
CA ALA A 152 -4.82 -2.19 10.09
C ALA A 152 -3.36 -1.86 10.38
N PHE A 153 -2.46 -2.27 9.48
CA PHE A 153 -1.07 -1.82 9.41
C PHE A 153 -0.90 -0.94 8.18
N LEU A 154 -0.52 0.29 8.39
CA LEU A 154 -0.30 1.28 7.33
C LEU A 154 1.17 1.69 7.35
N VAL A 155 1.78 1.81 6.17
CA VAL A 155 3.10 2.43 5.99
C VAL A 155 2.99 3.49 4.92
N GLU A 156 3.34 4.73 5.25
CA GLU A 156 3.26 5.87 4.34
C GLU A 156 4.54 6.70 4.36
N LEU A 157 4.82 7.38 3.25
CA LEU A 157 5.95 8.32 3.18
C LEU A 157 5.79 9.39 4.25
N SER A 158 6.87 9.68 4.97
CA SER A 158 6.91 10.81 5.90
C SER A 158 7.21 12.13 5.16
N GLY A 159 6.99 13.25 5.82
CA GLY A 159 7.35 14.57 5.28
C GLY A 159 8.82 14.69 4.85
N ALA A 160 9.72 13.92 5.47
CA ALA A 160 11.13 13.87 5.11
C ALA A 160 11.41 13.22 3.74
N ALA A 161 10.50 12.37 3.24
CA ALA A 161 10.65 11.72 1.93
C ALA A 161 10.67 12.71 0.77
N LYS A 162 10.00 13.86 0.91
CA LYS A 162 9.95 14.91 -0.11
C LYS A 162 11.35 15.38 -0.53
N ALA A 163 12.23 15.64 0.44
CA ALA A 163 13.59 16.08 0.16
C ALA A 163 14.41 15.00 -0.59
N VAL A 164 14.23 13.73 -0.21
CA VAL A 164 14.89 12.60 -0.88
C VAL A 164 14.38 12.47 -2.32
N LEU A 165 13.07 12.49 -2.54
CA LEU A 165 12.48 12.38 -3.88
C LEU A 165 12.88 13.54 -4.79
N LEU A 166 12.92 14.77 -4.27
CA LEU A 166 13.40 15.94 -5.03
C LEU A 166 14.88 15.80 -5.38
N GLY A 167 15.72 15.32 -4.45
CA GLY A 167 17.13 15.03 -4.70
C GLY A 167 17.32 13.98 -5.79
N LEU A 168 16.53 12.92 -5.80
CA LEU A 168 16.55 11.89 -6.83
C LEU A 168 16.09 12.41 -8.20
N ALA A 169 15.08 13.28 -8.23
CA ALA A 169 14.55 13.85 -9.47
C ALA A 169 15.50 14.87 -10.12
N SER A 170 16.24 15.63 -9.31
CA SER A 170 17.13 16.73 -9.74
C SER A 170 18.61 16.39 -9.75
N GLY A 171 18.97 15.16 -9.45
CA GLY A 171 20.37 14.71 -9.46
C GLY A 171 21.01 14.80 -10.85
N PRO A 172 22.36 14.92 -10.94
CA PRO A 172 23.07 15.09 -12.21
C PRO A 172 22.89 13.90 -13.17
N ALA A 173 22.52 12.73 -12.67
CA ALA A 173 22.21 11.54 -13.46
C ALA A 173 20.76 11.47 -13.94
N GLY A 174 19.92 12.46 -13.57
CA GLY A 174 18.47 12.40 -13.77
C GLY A 174 17.76 11.49 -12.76
N PRO A 175 16.42 11.37 -12.89
CA PRO A 175 15.66 10.49 -12.03
C PRO A 175 16.04 9.02 -12.23
N PRO A 176 15.95 8.18 -11.19
CA PRO A 176 16.14 6.74 -11.31
C PRO A 176 15.30 6.15 -12.46
N PRO A 177 15.85 5.20 -13.24
CA PRO A 177 15.18 4.69 -14.45
C PRO A 177 13.76 4.19 -14.21
N LYS A 178 13.48 3.57 -13.05
CA LYS A 178 12.16 3.03 -12.71
C LYS A 178 11.14 4.10 -12.28
N LEU A 179 11.57 5.35 -12.03
CA LEU A 179 10.67 6.49 -11.83
C LEU A 179 10.19 7.14 -13.13
N ALA A 180 10.94 6.99 -14.22
CA ALA A 180 10.57 7.61 -15.50
C ALA A 180 9.16 7.17 -16.00
N PRO A 181 8.77 5.88 -15.94
CA PRO A 181 7.40 5.47 -16.28
C PRO A 181 6.34 6.10 -15.37
N VAL A 182 6.63 6.22 -14.07
CA VAL A 182 5.71 6.84 -13.09
C VAL A 182 5.37 8.27 -13.50
N PHE A 183 6.40 9.05 -13.82
CA PHE A 183 6.21 10.45 -14.27
C PHE A 183 5.50 10.56 -15.61
N ARG A 184 5.76 9.64 -16.58
CA ARG A 184 5.07 9.64 -17.88
C ARG A 184 3.56 9.46 -17.73
N HIS A 185 3.11 8.71 -16.74
CA HIS A 185 1.69 8.53 -16.43
C HIS A 185 1.11 9.64 -15.53
N GLY A 186 1.89 10.69 -15.24
CA GLY A 186 1.45 11.80 -14.39
C GLY A 186 1.28 11.41 -12.92
N LEU A 187 1.86 10.28 -12.52
CA LEU A 187 1.88 9.83 -11.14
C LEU A 187 2.99 10.58 -10.39
N ALA A 188 2.62 11.16 -9.28
CA ALA A 188 3.56 11.78 -8.34
C ALA A 188 3.01 11.63 -6.93
N PRO A 189 3.87 11.34 -5.94
CA PRO A 189 3.40 11.28 -4.56
C PRO A 189 2.88 12.64 -4.11
N GLY A 190 1.63 12.66 -3.65
CA GLY A 190 1.06 13.83 -2.99
C GLY A 190 1.68 13.99 -1.60
N GLU A 191 1.70 15.22 -1.11
CA GLU A 191 2.16 15.50 0.25
C GLU A 191 1.09 15.05 1.26
N VAL A 192 1.49 14.19 2.19
CA VAL A 192 0.70 13.78 3.36
C VAL A 192 1.53 14.12 4.58
N SER A 193 1.04 15.01 5.44
CA SER A 193 1.80 15.35 6.66
C SER A 193 1.81 14.17 7.63
N ASP A 194 2.83 14.14 8.48
CA ASP A 194 3.00 13.05 9.46
C ASP A 194 1.84 12.98 10.48
N GLU A 195 1.12 14.07 10.68
CA GLU A 195 -0.06 14.17 11.54
C GLU A 195 -1.34 13.76 10.85
N ALA A 196 -1.40 13.84 9.51
CA ALA A 196 -2.63 13.62 8.75
C ALA A 196 -3.13 12.16 8.84
N VAL A 197 -2.22 11.16 8.76
CA VAL A 197 -2.62 9.75 8.80
C VAL A 197 -3.27 9.38 10.13
N PRO A 198 -2.68 9.73 11.31
CA PRO A 198 -3.34 9.56 12.60
C PRO A 198 -4.70 10.28 12.70
N GLU A 199 -4.84 11.46 12.08
CA GLU A 199 -6.11 12.20 12.07
C GLU A 199 -7.18 11.51 11.24
N TYR A 200 -6.84 11.02 10.04
CA TYR A 200 -7.76 10.22 9.22
C TYR A 200 -8.25 8.97 9.97
N LEU A 201 -7.33 8.24 10.61
CA LEU A 201 -7.67 7.04 11.39
C LEU A 201 -8.62 7.37 12.54
N ARG A 202 -8.35 8.44 13.30
CA ARG A 202 -9.20 8.90 14.40
C ARG A 202 -10.59 9.32 13.90
N SER A 203 -10.65 10.05 12.79
CA SER A 203 -11.91 10.47 12.16
C SER A 203 -12.76 9.29 11.70
N ALA A 204 -12.11 8.19 11.28
CA ALA A 204 -12.77 6.94 10.93
C ALA A 204 -13.13 6.05 12.15
N GLY A 205 -12.90 6.53 13.37
CA GLY A 205 -13.21 5.79 14.61
C GLY A 205 -12.19 4.70 14.95
N LEU A 206 -10.97 4.79 14.42
CA LEU A 206 -9.85 3.90 14.76
C LEU A 206 -8.88 4.58 15.73
N THR A 207 -8.36 3.80 16.66
CA THR A 207 -7.31 4.22 17.58
C THR A 207 -5.97 3.75 17.05
N VAL A 208 -4.96 4.63 17.04
CA VAL A 208 -3.56 4.25 16.77
C VAL A 208 -3.04 3.51 18.00
N LEU A 209 -2.69 2.24 17.85
CA LEU A 209 -2.22 1.34 18.91
C LEU A 209 -0.69 1.36 19.02
N ALA A 210 -0.01 1.53 17.90
CA ALA A 210 1.44 1.64 17.82
C ALA A 210 1.83 2.42 16.57
N SER A 211 2.98 3.06 16.60
CA SER A 211 3.55 3.75 15.44
C SER A 211 5.06 3.90 15.59
N GLY A 212 5.74 4.15 14.48
CA GLY A 212 7.17 4.41 14.46
C GLY A 212 7.65 4.78 13.08
N GLU A 213 8.97 4.80 12.92
CA GLU A 213 9.63 5.08 11.64
C GLU A 213 10.28 3.80 11.13
N LEU A 214 10.12 3.53 9.85
CA LEU A 214 10.80 2.46 9.13
C LEU A 214 10.84 2.85 7.66
N PRO A 215 12.02 2.96 7.04
CA PRO A 215 12.11 3.37 5.64
C PRO A 215 11.39 2.41 4.70
N LEU A 216 10.75 2.93 3.67
CA LEU A 216 10.32 2.15 2.52
C LEU A 216 11.53 1.84 1.64
N VAL A 217 11.86 0.57 1.57
CA VAL A 217 12.98 0.05 0.78
C VAL A 217 12.59 0.01 -0.69
N THR A 218 13.45 0.51 -1.58
CA THR A 218 13.22 0.50 -3.02
C THR A 218 14.09 -0.54 -3.73
N THR A 219 13.87 -0.73 -5.02
CA THR A 219 14.70 -1.56 -5.91
C THR A 219 15.80 -0.75 -6.61
N GLU A 220 15.94 0.53 -6.27
CA GLU A 220 16.94 1.44 -6.84
C GLU A 220 18.12 1.65 -5.90
N PHE A 221 19.25 2.02 -6.49
CA PHE A 221 20.52 2.22 -5.77
C PHE A 221 21.14 3.54 -6.17
N HIS A 222 21.86 4.15 -5.25
CA HIS A 222 22.75 5.26 -5.50
C HIS A 222 23.98 4.79 -6.30
N SER A 223 24.74 5.74 -6.87
CA SER A 223 25.95 5.44 -7.63
C SER A 223 27.07 4.77 -6.82
N ASP A 224 27.02 4.88 -5.50
CA ASP A 224 27.94 4.22 -4.57
C ASP A 224 27.50 2.79 -4.18
N GLY A 225 26.38 2.31 -4.73
CA GLY A 225 25.83 0.99 -4.46
C GLY A 225 24.94 0.90 -3.22
N THR A 226 24.73 2.00 -2.49
CA THR A 226 23.76 2.01 -1.38
C THR A 226 22.34 2.01 -1.91
N ARG A 227 21.46 1.23 -1.28
CA ARG A 227 20.05 1.15 -1.67
C ARG A 227 19.33 2.45 -1.33
N ILE A 228 18.48 2.90 -2.23
CA ILE A 228 17.63 4.07 -1.99
C ILE A 228 16.48 3.64 -1.07
N GLU A 229 16.38 4.33 0.06
CA GLU A 229 15.35 4.16 1.05
C GLU A 229 14.57 5.47 1.21
N LEU A 230 13.25 5.37 1.30
CA LEU A 230 12.38 6.55 1.44
C LEU A 230 11.93 6.66 2.90
N PRO A 231 12.21 7.77 3.58
CA PRO A 231 11.72 8.01 4.94
C PRO A 231 10.21 7.78 5.02
N SER A 232 9.78 6.96 5.96
CA SER A 232 8.38 6.54 6.08
C SER A 232 8.00 6.29 7.52
N ARG A 233 6.70 6.36 7.80
CA ARG A 233 6.12 6.05 9.09
C ARG A 233 5.15 4.89 8.97
N TRP A 234 5.18 4.01 9.98
CA TRP A 234 4.21 2.93 10.10
C TRP A 234 3.27 3.18 11.28
N LEU A 235 2.04 2.71 11.16
CA LEU A 235 1.02 2.77 12.19
C LEU A 235 0.27 1.44 12.24
N VAL A 236 -0.06 1.01 13.45
CA VAL A 236 -1.06 -0.04 13.69
C VAL A 236 -2.30 0.63 14.26
N ALA A 237 -3.45 0.35 13.71
CA ALA A 237 -4.71 0.91 14.16
C ALA A 237 -5.81 -0.15 14.26
N GLY A 238 -6.79 0.12 15.11
CA GLY A 238 -7.96 -0.72 15.29
C GLY A 238 -8.93 -0.11 16.27
N ARG A 239 -10.09 -0.73 16.47
CA ARG A 239 -11.00 -0.31 17.52
C ARG A 239 -10.49 -0.81 18.87
N THR A 240 -10.62 0.02 19.90
CA THR A 240 -10.45 -0.36 21.30
C THR A 240 -11.83 -0.66 21.87
N ALA A 241 -11.93 -1.75 22.63
CA ALA A 241 -13.16 -2.11 23.35
C ALA A 241 -13.54 -1.02 24.34
#